data_dda692b25da443bcb8383673682e0940
#
_entry.id   dda692b25da443bcb8383673682e0940
#
_cell.length_a   1.000
_cell.length_b   1.000
_cell.length_c   1.000
_cell.angle_alpha   90.00
_cell.angle_beta   90.00
_cell.angle_gamma   90.00
#
_symmetry.space_group_name_H-M   'P 1'
#
loop_
_entity.id
_entity.type
_entity.pdbx_description
1 polymer ?
#
loop_
_entity_poly.entity_id
_entity_poly.type
_entity_poly.pdbx_seq_one_letter_code
_entity_poly.pdbx_strand_id
1 'polypeptide(L)'
;MATLLVATAVAFVYTEKLKLTPSPILGTRVDKVFSPVCECDTDTATISLRLRRRDRLTVDVIDKDGDSVRTLIQDSPTSGGRVSLHWNGRDDSASIVPEGSYRPRVHLAAERRTIVLPNPIRVDVTPPSVELVSVSPRVFSPDGDGRAEKVVARYRVDERAGVLLYVNGERRVRKRGQQKTGRIEWFGRLDTEPMPPGVYRVSLGARDVAGNLGPRTPEKAVVIRYVALGRDRIEAAAGAPFAVLVLSDAAKVEWRLGKGTGMARPGTLRLRAPLQRGRYTLTVTANGFSARAAVVVREPRP
;
A
#
# COMPACT_ATOMS: atom_id res chain seq x y z
N MET A 1 -37.03 42.78 44.84
CA MET A 1 -36.44 41.56 45.27
C MET A 1 -37.28 40.32 44.90
N ALA A 2 -38.58 40.25 45.25
CA ALA A 2 -39.40 39.06 44.96
C ALA A 2 -39.55 38.73 43.46
N THR A 3 -39.69 39.74 42.59
CA THR A 3 -39.79 39.56 41.12
C THR A 3 -38.53 38.94 40.48
N LEU A 4 -37.38 39.33 41.00
CA LEU A 4 -36.09 38.75 40.48
C LEU A 4 -35.94 37.28 40.85
N LEU A 5 -36.30 36.89 42.08
CA LEU A 5 -36.30 35.51 42.54
C LEU A 5 -37.25 34.61 41.73
N VAL A 6 -38.45 35.11 41.43
CA VAL A 6 -39.49 34.44 40.64
C VAL A 6 -38.93 34.23 39.18
N ALA A 7 -38.39 35.30 38.58
CA ALA A 7 -37.81 35.19 37.23
C ALA A 7 -36.64 34.20 37.17
N THR A 8 -35.75 34.17 38.18
CA THR A 8 -34.63 33.22 38.26
C THR A 8 -35.13 31.79 38.46
N ALA A 9 -36.14 31.58 39.31
CA ALA A 9 -36.73 30.25 39.52
C ALA A 9 -37.42 29.73 38.25
N VAL A 10 -38.15 30.57 37.53
CA VAL A 10 -38.78 30.21 36.24
C VAL A 10 -37.74 29.89 35.21
N ALA A 11 -36.68 30.71 35.08
CA ALA A 11 -35.57 30.45 34.16
C ALA A 11 -34.83 29.14 34.50
N PHE A 12 -34.64 28.87 35.81
CA PHE A 12 -34.01 27.61 36.26
C PHE A 12 -34.86 26.38 35.92
N VAL A 13 -36.18 26.43 36.23
CA VAL A 13 -37.11 25.34 35.89
C VAL A 13 -37.17 25.11 34.39
N TYR A 14 -37.14 26.20 33.60
CA TYR A 14 -37.13 26.08 32.13
C TYR A 14 -35.84 25.47 31.59
N THR A 15 -34.70 25.87 32.14
CA THR A 15 -33.40 25.31 31.77
C THR A 15 -33.26 23.84 32.18
N GLU A 16 -33.72 23.45 33.35
CA GLU A 16 -33.76 22.06 33.81
C GLU A 16 -34.69 21.20 32.94
N LYS A 17 -35.86 21.72 32.58
CA LYS A 17 -36.78 21.01 31.67
C LYS A 17 -36.18 20.80 30.29
N LEU A 18 -35.39 21.75 29.77
CA LEU A 18 -34.65 21.60 28.51
C LEU A 18 -33.57 20.54 28.59
N LYS A 19 -32.84 20.40 29.70
CA LYS A 19 -31.86 19.36 29.96
C LYS A 19 -32.46 17.96 30.02
N LEU A 20 -33.68 17.83 30.55
CA LEU A 20 -34.40 16.57 30.70
C LEU A 20 -35.08 16.10 29.39
N THR A 21 -35.16 16.94 28.36
CA THR A 21 -35.78 16.56 27.09
C THR A 21 -34.87 15.58 26.34
N PRO A 22 -35.29 14.33 26.17
CA PRO A 22 -34.42 13.33 25.49
C PRO A 22 -34.09 13.78 24.08
N SER A 23 -32.86 13.49 23.66
CA SER A 23 -32.46 13.76 22.28
C SER A 23 -33.35 12.99 21.29
N PRO A 24 -33.91 13.65 20.26
CA PRO A 24 -34.64 12.95 19.21
C PRO A 24 -33.75 12.04 18.34
N ILE A 25 -32.44 12.27 18.35
CA ILE A 25 -31.45 11.46 17.68
C ILE A 25 -30.76 10.56 18.72
N LEU A 26 -30.90 9.23 18.58
CA LEU A 26 -30.42 8.23 19.53
C LEU A 26 -28.97 7.85 19.33
N GLY A 27 -28.43 8.06 18.14
CA GLY A 27 -27.05 7.75 17.82
C GLY A 27 -26.72 8.18 16.40
N THR A 28 -25.46 8.49 16.19
CA THR A 28 -24.93 8.93 14.90
C THR A 28 -23.66 8.17 14.57
N ARG A 29 -23.48 7.84 13.29
CA ARG A 29 -22.23 7.34 12.72
C ARG A 29 -21.96 8.09 11.44
N VAL A 30 -20.78 8.68 11.36
CA VAL A 30 -20.36 9.50 10.23
C VAL A 30 -18.94 9.06 9.85
N ASP A 31 -18.68 8.86 8.58
CA ASP A 31 -17.34 8.59 8.09
C ASP A 31 -16.45 9.80 8.32
N LYS A 32 -15.23 9.55 8.82
CA LYS A 32 -14.35 10.62 9.31
C LYS A 32 -13.63 11.38 8.21
N VAL A 33 -13.28 10.69 7.14
CA VAL A 33 -12.51 11.23 6.03
C VAL A 33 -12.81 10.43 4.76
N PHE A 34 -12.86 11.13 3.63
CA PHE A 34 -13.04 10.53 2.32
C PHE A 34 -12.48 11.44 1.23
N SER A 35 -12.31 10.90 0.02
CA SER A 35 -11.89 11.66 -1.15
C SER A 35 -12.90 11.52 -2.29
N PRO A 36 -13.58 12.59 -2.69
CA PRO A 36 -14.52 12.56 -3.82
C PRO A 36 -13.85 12.36 -5.18
N VAL A 37 -12.52 12.34 -5.23
CA VAL A 37 -11.73 12.19 -6.47
C VAL A 37 -10.98 10.87 -6.55
N CYS A 38 -11.00 10.04 -5.48
CA CYS A 38 -10.37 8.74 -5.57
C CYS A 38 -11.28 7.74 -6.31
N GLU A 39 -10.70 6.92 -7.16
CA GLU A 39 -11.38 5.74 -7.72
C GLU A 39 -11.27 4.58 -6.72
N CYS A 40 -11.97 4.70 -5.59
CA CYS A 40 -11.80 3.78 -4.46
C CYS A 40 -13.06 3.71 -3.58
N ASP A 41 -13.11 2.76 -2.63
CA ASP A 41 -14.27 2.52 -1.73
C ASP A 41 -14.57 3.68 -0.77
N THR A 42 -13.71 4.70 -0.72
CA THR A 42 -13.86 5.90 0.12
C THR A 42 -14.11 7.16 -0.72
N ASP A 43 -14.80 7.04 -1.85
CA ASP A 43 -15.19 8.16 -2.72
C ASP A 43 -16.46 8.89 -2.24
N THR A 44 -17.16 8.29 -1.28
CA THR A 44 -18.37 8.85 -0.65
C THR A 44 -18.30 8.72 0.87
N ALA A 45 -18.89 9.66 1.57
CA ALA A 45 -19.05 9.61 3.03
C ALA A 45 -20.45 9.12 3.39
N THR A 46 -20.54 8.15 4.30
CA THR A 46 -21.81 7.67 4.86
C THR A 46 -22.14 8.43 6.13
N ILE A 47 -23.38 8.95 6.19
CA ILE A 47 -23.95 9.62 7.34
C ILE A 47 -25.12 8.78 7.82
N SER A 48 -25.02 8.16 8.98
CA SER A 48 -26.10 7.38 9.59
C SER A 48 -26.53 8.01 10.90
N LEU A 49 -27.84 8.10 11.08
CA LEU A 49 -28.44 8.53 12.34
C LEU A 49 -29.64 7.66 12.68
N ARG A 50 -30.01 7.62 13.95
CA ARG A 50 -31.20 6.89 14.42
C ARG A 50 -32.16 7.84 15.08
N LEU A 51 -33.35 7.97 14.50
CA LEU A 51 -34.45 8.80 15.05
C LEU A 51 -35.24 8.02 16.09
N ARG A 52 -35.62 8.70 17.16
CA ARG A 52 -36.46 8.13 18.21
C ARG A 52 -37.90 7.91 17.76
N ARG A 53 -38.44 8.84 16.97
CA ARG A 53 -39.82 8.85 16.47
C ARG A 53 -39.88 9.24 15.00
N ARG A 54 -41.03 9.06 14.38
CA ARG A 54 -41.32 9.59 13.04
C ARG A 54 -41.22 11.11 13.03
N ASP A 55 -40.68 11.67 11.97
CA ASP A 55 -40.57 13.10 11.74
C ASP A 55 -40.41 13.40 10.24
N ARG A 56 -40.50 14.69 9.86
CA ARG A 56 -40.05 15.17 8.56
C ARG A 56 -38.63 15.69 8.71
N LEU A 57 -37.74 15.19 7.87
CA LEU A 57 -36.31 15.36 8.03
C LEU A 57 -35.72 16.18 6.86
N THR A 58 -34.99 17.23 7.19
CA THR A 58 -34.05 17.87 6.26
C THR A 58 -32.63 17.64 6.75
N VAL A 59 -31.73 17.22 5.90
CA VAL A 59 -30.31 17.03 6.23
C VAL A 59 -29.46 17.78 5.24
N ASP A 60 -28.71 18.73 5.76
CA ASP A 60 -27.72 19.49 5.02
C ASP A 60 -26.31 19.11 5.47
N VAL A 61 -25.35 19.26 4.56
CA VAL A 61 -23.92 19.32 4.88
C VAL A 61 -23.54 20.79 4.96
N ILE A 62 -22.96 21.19 6.08
CA ILE A 62 -22.50 22.56 6.32
C ILE A 62 -20.98 22.61 6.43
N ASP A 63 -20.42 23.75 6.06
CA ASP A 63 -19.01 24.05 6.21
C ASP A 63 -18.63 24.51 7.64
N LYS A 64 -17.40 24.99 7.82
CA LYS A 64 -16.88 25.50 9.09
C LYS A 64 -17.58 26.77 9.58
N ASP A 65 -18.15 27.57 8.67
CA ASP A 65 -18.83 28.83 8.95
C ASP A 65 -20.32 28.63 9.23
N GLY A 66 -20.82 27.42 8.98
CA GLY A 66 -22.21 27.01 9.20
C GLY A 66 -23.10 27.17 7.96
N ASP A 67 -22.50 27.52 6.82
CA ASP A 67 -23.23 27.68 5.56
C ASP A 67 -23.52 26.31 4.94
N SER A 68 -24.74 26.18 4.37
CA SER A 68 -25.13 24.95 3.70
C SER A 68 -24.41 24.81 2.35
N VAL A 69 -23.68 23.73 2.19
CA VAL A 69 -22.99 23.42 0.92
C VAL A 69 -23.75 22.38 0.09
N ARG A 70 -24.49 21.48 0.78
CA ARG A 70 -25.28 20.44 0.12
C ARG A 70 -26.50 20.07 0.93
N THR A 71 -27.68 20.05 0.28
CA THR A 71 -28.88 19.44 0.83
C THR A 71 -28.98 17.98 0.37
N LEU A 72 -28.87 17.03 1.29
CA LEU A 72 -28.92 15.59 0.99
C LEU A 72 -30.36 15.09 0.88
N ILE A 73 -31.23 15.52 1.77
CA ILE A 73 -32.67 15.29 1.71
C ILE A 73 -33.39 16.54 2.24
N GLN A 74 -34.55 16.84 1.70
CA GLN A 74 -35.34 17.97 2.06
C GLN A 74 -36.74 17.54 2.43
N ASP A 75 -37.21 17.94 3.64
CA ASP A 75 -38.57 17.77 4.14
C ASP A 75 -39.15 16.35 3.88
N SER A 76 -38.34 15.33 4.06
CA SER A 76 -38.71 13.95 3.76
C SER A 76 -39.33 13.27 4.97
N PRO A 77 -40.52 12.63 4.85
CA PRO A 77 -41.14 11.90 5.94
C PRO A 77 -40.34 10.64 6.29
N THR A 78 -40.08 10.42 7.57
CA THR A 78 -39.42 9.21 8.08
C THR A 78 -40.30 8.53 9.13
N SER A 79 -40.32 7.21 9.16
CA SER A 79 -41.06 6.41 10.16
C SER A 79 -40.35 6.34 11.51
N GLY A 80 -39.19 6.97 11.67
CA GLY A 80 -38.27 6.75 12.77
C GLY A 80 -37.28 5.61 12.48
N GLY A 81 -36.40 5.29 13.43
CA GLY A 81 -35.35 4.27 13.23
C GLY A 81 -34.14 4.80 12.51
N ARG A 82 -33.45 3.92 11.76
CA ARG A 82 -32.19 4.26 11.09
C ARG A 82 -32.42 4.97 9.76
N VAL A 83 -31.71 6.08 9.58
CA VAL A 83 -31.59 6.81 8.31
C VAL A 83 -30.12 6.76 7.90
N SER A 84 -29.85 6.41 6.65
CA SER A 84 -28.50 6.37 6.09
C SER A 84 -28.48 7.17 4.81
N LEU A 85 -27.54 8.10 4.72
CA LEU A 85 -27.36 9.02 3.61
C LEU A 85 -25.92 8.93 3.13
N HIS A 86 -25.69 9.23 1.86
CA HIS A 86 -24.37 9.26 1.24
C HIS A 86 -24.10 10.64 0.68
N TRP A 87 -22.91 11.16 0.94
CA TRP A 87 -22.44 12.42 0.38
C TRP A 87 -21.17 12.17 -0.46
N ASN A 88 -21.21 12.56 -1.72
CA ASN A 88 -20.14 12.39 -2.68
C ASN A 88 -19.17 13.59 -2.75
N GLY A 89 -19.16 14.47 -1.72
CA GLY A 89 -18.27 15.63 -1.67
C GLY A 89 -18.57 16.74 -2.69
N ARG A 90 -19.79 16.74 -3.24
CA ARG A 90 -20.23 17.80 -4.15
C ARG A 90 -21.26 18.70 -3.48
N ASP A 91 -21.23 19.97 -3.87
CA ASP A 91 -22.23 20.98 -3.48
C ASP A 91 -23.54 20.83 -4.29
N ASP A 92 -24.50 21.74 -4.06
CA ASP A 92 -25.78 21.76 -4.77
C ASP A 92 -25.62 22.11 -6.26
N SER A 93 -24.49 22.70 -6.67
CA SER A 93 -24.12 22.96 -8.07
C SER A 93 -23.38 21.79 -8.72
N ALA A 94 -23.27 20.64 -8.03
CA ALA A 94 -22.51 19.45 -8.45
C ALA A 94 -20.97 19.66 -8.56
N SER A 95 -20.43 20.76 -8.05
CA SER A 95 -19.00 21.03 -7.96
C SER A 95 -18.41 20.35 -6.74
N ILE A 96 -17.15 19.85 -6.86
CA ILE A 96 -16.44 19.29 -5.69
C ILE A 96 -16.18 20.43 -4.70
N VAL A 97 -16.55 20.19 -3.43
CA VAL A 97 -16.32 21.18 -2.37
C VAL A 97 -14.83 21.30 -2.06
N PRO A 98 -14.35 22.45 -1.57
CA PRO A 98 -12.97 22.61 -1.13
C PRO A 98 -12.56 21.57 -0.09
N GLU A 99 -11.26 21.25 -0.05
CA GLU A 99 -10.70 20.45 1.03
C GLU A 99 -10.97 21.10 2.38
N GLY A 100 -11.46 20.32 3.36
CA GLY A 100 -11.85 20.89 4.61
C GLY A 100 -12.70 19.98 5.49
N SER A 101 -13.26 20.57 6.55
CA SER A 101 -14.08 19.88 7.54
C SER A 101 -15.53 20.33 7.44
N TYR A 102 -16.41 19.39 7.27
CA TYR A 102 -17.85 19.57 7.08
C TYR A 102 -18.63 18.83 8.17
N ARG A 103 -19.86 19.26 8.44
CA ARG A 103 -20.74 18.62 9.43
C ARG A 103 -22.14 18.42 8.88
N PRO A 104 -22.79 17.30 9.16
CA PRO A 104 -24.21 17.16 8.89
C PRO A 104 -25.03 18.00 9.88
N ARG A 105 -25.97 18.77 9.35
CA ARG A 105 -27.00 19.51 10.10
C ARG A 105 -28.34 18.87 9.81
N VAL A 106 -29.06 18.50 10.87
CA VAL A 106 -30.33 17.79 10.82
C VAL A 106 -31.43 18.68 11.36
N HIS A 107 -32.42 18.99 10.53
CA HIS A 107 -33.64 19.69 10.94
C HIS A 107 -34.79 18.67 11.03
N LEU A 108 -35.48 18.71 12.17
CA LEU A 108 -36.65 17.89 12.53
C LEU A 108 -37.87 18.79 12.62
N ALA A 109 -38.79 18.69 11.66
CA ALA A 109 -39.90 19.63 11.52
C ALA A 109 -40.92 19.51 12.66
N ALA A 110 -41.34 18.28 13.05
CA ALA A 110 -42.28 18.05 14.14
C ALA A 110 -41.69 18.43 15.49
N GLU A 111 -40.42 18.15 15.73
CA GLU A 111 -39.72 18.53 16.97
C GLU A 111 -39.30 20.02 16.98
N ARG A 112 -39.42 20.74 15.85
CA ARG A 112 -38.92 22.12 15.65
C ARG A 112 -37.49 22.31 16.13
N ARG A 113 -36.63 21.35 15.85
CA ARG A 113 -35.23 21.34 16.32
C ARG A 113 -34.25 21.17 15.17
N THR A 114 -33.18 21.94 15.24
CA THR A 114 -32.00 21.78 14.35
C THR A 114 -30.84 21.33 15.20
N ILE A 115 -30.16 20.26 14.75
CA ILE A 115 -29.06 19.62 15.45
C ILE A 115 -27.89 19.47 14.48
N VAL A 116 -26.75 20.06 14.79
CA VAL A 116 -25.50 19.82 14.09
C VAL A 116 -24.85 18.58 14.70
N LEU A 117 -24.55 17.58 13.88
CA LEU A 117 -23.91 16.35 14.36
C LEU A 117 -22.47 16.65 14.80
N PRO A 118 -22.00 16.07 15.92
CA PRO A 118 -20.72 16.44 16.52
C PRO A 118 -19.50 15.93 15.71
N ASN A 119 -19.70 14.87 14.93
CA ASN A 119 -18.62 14.23 14.19
C ASN A 119 -18.43 14.92 12.83
N PRO A 120 -17.26 15.56 12.57
CA PRO A 120 -17.00 16.16 11.29
C PRO A 120 -16.62 15.10 10.25
N ILE A 121 -16.89 15.43 8.99
CA ILE A 121 -16.43 14.73 7.79
C ILE A 121 -15.30 15.56 7.18
N ARG A 122 -14.12 15.00 7.06
CA ARG A 122 -13.03 15.66 6.35
C ARG A 122 -13.03 15.25 4.88
N VAL A 123 -13.13 16.23 4.00
CA VAL A 123 -12.85 16.07 2.57
C VAL A 123 -11.36 16.29 2.36
N ASP A 124 -10.69 15.33 1.71
CA ASP A 124 -9.26 15.34 1.48
C ASP A 124 -9.02 14.89 0.05
N VAL A 125 -8.57 15.77 -0.80
CA VAL A 125 -8.35 15.53 -2.24
C VAL A 125 -6.86 15.56 -2.63
N THR A 126 -5.98 15.78 -1.65
CA THR A 126 -4.54 15.90 -1.86
C THR A 126 -3.86 14.55 -1.79
N PRO A 127 -3.27 14.03 -2.88
CA PRO A 127 -2.56 12.77 -2.85
C PRO A 127 -1.24 12.86 -2.07
N PRO A 128 -0.85 11.81 -1.31
CA PRO A 128 0.42 11.77 -0.60
C PRO A 128 1.60 11.65 -1.55
N SER A 129 2.74 12.21 -1.18
CA SER A 129 4.02 12.06 -1.89
C SER A 129 4.93 11.08 -1.16
N VAL A 130 5.59 10.18 -1.91
CA VAL A 130 6.55 9.21 -1.37
C VAL A 130 7.90 9.34 -2.05
N GLU A 131 8.97 9.30 -1.26
CA GLU A 131 10.36 9.27 -1.70
C GLU A 131 10.94 7.87 -1.46
N LEU A 132 11.57 7.29 -2.50
CA LEU A 132 12.36 6.07 -2.38
C LEU A 132 13.81 6.43 -2.02
N VAL A 133 14.12 6.38 -0.72
CA VAL A 133 15.44 6.78 -0.18
C VAL A 133 16.54 5.81 -0.61
N SER A 134 16.30 4.49 -0.46
CA SER A 134 17.27 3.47 -0.85
C SER A 134 16.61 2.13 -1.14
N VAL A 135 17.30 1.32 -1.94
CA VAL A 135 16.94 -0.09 -2.22
C VAL A 135 18.20 -0.94 -2.04
N SER A 136 18.15 -1.93 -1.17
CA SER A 136 19.29 -2.80 -0.85
C SER A 136 18.81 -4.17 -0.34
N PRO A 137 19.56 -5.27 -0.66
CA PRO A 137 20.63 -5.33 -1.64
C PRO A 137 20.13 -5.12 -3.08
N ARG A 138 21.02 -4.80 -4.02
CA ARG A 138 20.68 -4.70 -5.46
C ARG A 138 20.61 -6.05 -6.16
N VAL A 139 21.26 -7.06 -5.60
CA VAL A 139 21.22 -8.43 -6.06
C VAL A 139 20.83 -9.30 -4.88
N PHE A 140 19.85 -10.18 -5.06
CA PHE A 140 19.36 -11.05 -4.02
C PHE A 140 18.87 -12.39 -4.59
N SER A 141 18.67 -13.38 -3.73
CA SER A 141 18.44 -14.76 -4.07
C SER A 141 17.37 -15.36 -3.13
N PRO A 142 16.08 -15.31 -3.53
CA PRO A 142 14.99 -15.79 -2.65
C PRO A 142 14.85 -17.33 -2.72
N ASP A 143 15.91 -18.07 -2.41
CA ASP A 143 16.01 -19.53 -2.53
C ASP A 143 15.86 -20.29 -1.20
N GLY A 144 15.69 -19.56 -0.09
CA GLY A 144 15.38 -20.13 1.22
C GLY A 144 16.60 -20.55 2.04
N ASP A 145 17.82 -20.15 1.66
CA ASP A 145 19.05 -20.50 2.39
C ASP A 145 19.37 -19.52 3.54
N GLY A 146 18.53 -18.50 3.75
CA GLY A 146 18.67 -17.46 4.77
C GLY A 146 19.61 -16.32 4.41
N ARG A 147 20.12 -16.26 3.16
CA ARG A 147 21.04 -15.24 2.68
C ARG A 147 20.41 -14.43 1.58
N ALA A 148 20.51 -13.11 1.68
CA ALA A 148 19.98 -12.17 0.70
C ALA A 148 18.57 -12.49 0.15
N GLU A 149 17.68 -13.03 0.98
CA GLU A 149 16.35 -13.54 0.63
C GLU A 149 15.36 -12.47 0.16
N LYS A 150 15.69 -11.19 0.38
CA LYS A 150 14.78 -10.08 0.13
C LYS A 150 15.51 -8.80 -0.21
N VAL A 151 14.81 -7.94 -0.89
CA VAL A 151 15.21 -6.54 -1.05
C VAL A 151 14.40 -5.66 -0.09
N VAL A 152 15.06 -4.67 0.48
CA VAL A 152 14.49 -3.70 1.39
C VAL A 152 14.51 -2.32 0.73
N ALA A 153 13.34 -1.73 0.52
CA ALA A 153 13.17 -0.35 0.09
C ALA A 153 12.89 0.54 1.31
N ARG A 154 13.77 1.51 1.57
CA ARG A 154 13.58 2.53 2.59
C ARG A 154 12.89 3.72 1.98
N TYR A 155 11.92 4.30 2.70
CA TYR A 155 11.09 5.38 2.19
C TYR A 155 10.85 6.49 3.20
N ARG A 156 10.44 7.65 2.67
CA ARG A 156 9.86 8.76 3.40
C ARG A 156 8.57 9.17 2.70
N VAL A 157 7.51 9.48 3.45
CA VAL A 157 6.26 10.09 2.97
C VAL A 157 6.03 11.41 3.68
N ASP A 158 5.44 12.36 2.99
CA ASP A 158 5.15 13.71 3.51
C ASP A 158 4.05 13.69 4.57
N GLU A 159 3.10 12.76 4.46
CA GLU A 159 2.01 12.59 5.39
C GLU A 159 1.81 11.14 5.83
N ARG A 160 0.74 10.88 6.62
CA ARG A 160 0.37 9.52 7.06
C ARG A 160 -0.29 8.74 5.94
N ALA A 161 0.44 7.83 5.33
CA ALA A 161 -0.03 7.02 4.21
C ALA A 161 0.46 5.57 4.29
N GLY A 162 -0.29 4.67 3.68
CA GLY A 162 0.12 3.29 3.43
C GLY A 162 1.00 3.21 2.21
N VAL A 163 2.20 2.61 2.33
CA VAL A 163 3.15 2.51 1.22
C VAL A 163 2.92 1.23 0.43
N LEU A 164 2.97 1.35 -0.89
CA LEU A 164 2.79 0.31 -1.88
C LEU A 164 4.09 0.09 -2.64
N LEU A 165 4.55 -1.14 -2.75
CA LEU A 165 5.71 -1.49 -3.57
C LEU A 165 5.23 -2.16 -4.86
N TYR A 166 5.73 -1.64 -5.96
CA TYR A 166 5.47 -2.12 -7.31
C TYR A 166 6.73 -2.78 -7.87
N VAL A 167 6.54 -3.87 -8.60
CA VAL A 167 7.59 -4.58 -9.32
C VAL A 167 7.14 -4.72 -10.77
N ASN A 168 7.93 -4.21 -11.70
CA ASN A 168 7.59 -4.14 -13.13
C ASN A 168 6.18 -3.53 -13.38
N GLY A 169 5.84 -2.48 -12.61
CA GLY A 169 4.56 -1.80 -12.71
C GLY A 169 3.39 -2.44 -11.95
N GLU A 170 3.53 -3.66 -11.46
CA GLU A 170 2.49 -4.37 -10.71
C GLU A 170 2.68 -4.24 -9.20
N ARG A 171 1.59 -4.00 -8.47
CA ARG A 171 1.64 -3.93 -7.02
C ARG A 171 1.89 -5.30 -6.41
N ARG A 172 3.01 -5.47 -5.70
CA ARG A 172 3.40 -6.72 -5.04
C ARG A 172 3.25 -6.68 -3.53
N VAL A 173 3.53 -5.54 -2.91
CA VAL A 173 3.47 -5.43 -1.44
C VAL A 173 2.66 -4.20 -1.05
N ARG A 174 1.82 -4.35 -0.03
CA ARG A 174 1.14 -3.25 0.66
C ARG A 174 1.57 -3.26 2.12
N LYS A 175 2.25 -2.20 2.55
CA LYS A 175 2.55 -2.00 3.95
C LYS A 175 1.38 -1.29 4.64
N ARG A 176 0.78 -1.96 5.60
CA ARG A 176 -0.18 -1.33 6.53
C ARG A 176 0.61 -0.49 7.53
N GLY A 177 0.11 0.68 7.84
CA GLY A 177 0.74 1.62 8.77
C GLY A 177 0.85 2.99 8.14
N GLN A 178 1.01 4.01 8.98
CA GLN A 178 0.94 5.42 8.58
C GLN A 178 2.18 6.18 9.09
N GLN A 179 3.33 5.50 9.09
CA GLN A 179 4.59 6.11 9.50
C GLN A 179 5.17 6.93 8.35
N LYS A 180 5.62 8.15 8.65
CA LYS A 180 6.25 9.06 7.67
C LYS A 180 7.59 8.54 7.14
N THR A 181 8.27 7.65 7.85
CA THR A 181 9.50 6.99 7.41
C THR A 181 9.42 5.50 7.72
N GLY A 182 10.07 4.69 6.91
CA GLY A 182 10.06 3.26 7.16
C GLY A 182 10.76 2.44 6.08
N ARG A 183 10.47 1.15 6.12
CA ARG A 183 10.95 0.18 5.14
C ARG A 183 9.82 -0.73 4.68
N ILE A 184 9.86 -1.13 3.42
CA ILE A 184 9.01 -2.14 2.81
C ILE A 184 9.90 -3.21 2.19
N GLU A 185 9.53 -4.47 2.34
CA GLU A 185 10.33 -5.61 1.96
C GLU A 185 9.65 -6.38 0.84
N TRP A 186 10.42 -6.83 -0.13
CA TRP A 186 9.97 -7.73 -1.19
C TRP A 186 10.85 -8.97 -1.25
N PHE A 187 10.22 -10.13 -1.15
CA PHE A 187 10.88 -11.43 -1.06
C PHE A 187 11.09 -12.11 -2.44
N GLY A 188 10.94 -11.38 -3.55
CA GLY A 188 11.17 -11.93 -4.88
C GLY A 188 10.27 -13.11 -5.24
N ARG A 189 9.06 -13.16 -4.67
CA ARG A 189 8.09 -14.24 -4.89
C ARG A 189 6.81 -13.70 -5.51
N LEU A 190 6.21 -14.55 -6.34
CA LEU A 190 4.83 -14.42 -6.77
C LEU A 190 4.04 -15.51 -6.05
N ASP A 191 3.12 -15.10 -5.18
CA ASP A 191 2.47 -15.96 -4.21
C ASP A 191 3.51 -16.70 -3.33
N THR A 192 3.67 -18.00 -3.49
CA THR A 192 4.64 -18.82 -2.75
C THR A 192 5.90 -19.14 -3.56
N GLU A 193 5.85 -19.00 -4.91
CA GLU A 193 6.90 -19.41 -5.80
C GLU A 193 7.97 -18.32 -6.00
N PRO A 194 9.28 -18.68 -5.97
CA PRO A 194 10.35 -17.76 -6.30
C PRO A 194 10.23 -17.28 -7.75
N MET A 195 10.41 -15.99 -7.98
CA MET A 195 10.42 -15.44 -9.33
C MET A 195 11.68 -15.84 -10.10
N PRO A 196 11.63 -15.97 -11.43
CA PRO A 196 12.78 -16.33 -12.26
C PRO A 196 13.97 -15.38 -12.05
N PRO A 197 15.22 -15.85 -12.30
CA PRO A 197 16.38 -14.95 -12.31
C PRO A 197 16.20 -13.88 -13.39
N GLY A 198 16.57 -12.64 -13.06
CA GLY A 198 16.40 -11.52 -13.98
C GLY A 198 16.48 -10.16 -13.31
N VAL A 199 16.31 -9.12 -14.13
CA VAL A 199 16.27 -7.73 -13.68
C VAL A 199 14.83 -7.31 -13.46
N TYR A 200 14.54 -6.78 -12.29
CA TYR A 200 13.23 -6.28 -11.90
C TYR A 200 13.29 -4.81 -11.56
N ARG A 201 12.27 -4.06 -11.91
CA ARG A 201 12.16 -2.63 -11.65
C ARG A 201 11.22 -2.40 -10.48
N VAL A 202 11.73 -1.81 -9.41
CA VAL A 202 10.94 -1.51 -8.20
C VAL A 202 10.67 -0.02 -8.09
N SER A 203 9.44 0.33 -7.75
CA SER A 203 9.01 1.69 -7.42
C SER A 203 8.04 1.67 -6.25
N LEU A 204 7.83 2.83 -5.63
CA LEU A 204 6.90 3.00 -4.53
C LEU A 204 5.77 3.94 -4.93
N GLY A 205 4.59 3.71 -4.37
CA GLY A 205 3.48 4.63 -4.30
C GLY A 205 2.99 4.75 -2.87
N ALA A 206 2.20 5.76 -2.58
CA ALA A 206 1.58 5.91 -1.28
C ALA A 206 0.09 6.18 -1.43
N ARG A 207 -0.71 5.62 -0.51
CA ARG A 207 -2.14 5.88 -0.42
C ARG A 207 -2.48 6.36 0.98
N ASP A 208 -3.15 7.50 1.08
CA ASP A 208 -3.58 8.09 2.34
C ASP A 208 -4.82 7.39 2.94
N VAL A 209 -5.34 7.96 4.02
CA VAL A 209 -6.55 7.45 4.70
C VAL A 209 -7.84 7.83 3.99
N ALA A 210 -7.83 8.88 3.16
CA ALA A 210 -8.96 9.30 2.34
C ALA A 210 -9.10 8.44 1.06
N GLY A 211 -8.02 7.73 0.68
CA GLY A 211 -7.98 6.88 -0.49
C GLY A 211 -7.18 7.46 -1.66
N ASN A 212 -6.66 8.69 -1.56
CA ASN A 212 -5.88 9.30 -2.61
C ASN A 212 -4.59 8.53 -2.85
N LEU A 213 -4.30 8.23 -4.11
CA LEU A 213 -3.10 7.54 -4.52
C LEU A 213 -2.13 8.55 -5.15
N GLY A 214 -0.97 8.71 -4.50
CA GLY A 214 0.08 9.58 -4.99
C GLY A 214 0.87 9.01 -6.16
N PRO A 215 1.66 9.86 -6.83
CA PRO A 215 2.50 9.46 -7.95
C PRO A 215 3.54 8.41 -7.50
N ARG A 216 3.92 7.54 -8.44
CA ARG A 216 4.97 6.56 -8.19
C ARG A 216 6.35 7.21 -8.24
N THR A 217 7.26 6.70 -7.41
CA THR A 217 8.68 7.09 -7.48
C THR A 217 9.32 6.62 -8.78
N PRO A 218 10.45 7.22 -9.19
CA PRO A 218 11.29 6.64 -10.23
C PRO A 218 11.67 5.20 -9.90
N GLU A 219 11.74 4.36 -10.93
CA GLU A 219 12.08 2.95 -10.81
C GLU A 219 13.55 2.74 -10.47
N LYS A 220 13.83 1.73 -9.65
CA LYS A 220 15.18 1.26 -9.32
C LYS A 220 15.31 -0.21 -9.69
N ALA A 221 16.36 -0.55 -10.42
CA ALA A 221 16.65 -1.92 -10.80
C ALA A 221 17.17 -2.73 -9.61
N VAL A 222 16.65 -3.95 -9.47
CA VAL A 222 17.14 -5.01 -8.58
C VAL A 222 17.25 -6.29 -9.38
N VAL A 223 18.12 -7.20 -8.96
CA VAL A 223 18.41 -8.43 -9.71
C VAL A 223 18.14 -9.64 -8.82
N ILE A 224 17.31 -10.55 -9.30
CA ILE A 224 17.22 -11.91 -8.73
C ILE A 224 18.27 -12.74 -9.42
N ARG A 225 19.17 -13.34 -8.63
CA ARG A 225 20.24 -14.19 -9.13
C ARG A 225 20.53 -15.31 -8.13
N TYR A 226 20.15 -16.51 -8.47
CA TYR A 226 20.41 -17.71 -7.67
C TYR A 226 21.82 -18.22 -7.88
N VAL A 227 22.18 -18.43 -9.14
CA VAL A 227 23.53 -18.80 -9.59
C VAL A 227 23.75 -18.27 -11.01
N ALA A 228 24.93 -17.79 -11.30
CA ALA A 228 25.33 -17.39 -12.65
C ALA A 228 26.80 -17.69 -12.90
N LEU A 229 27.15 -17.86 -14.16
CA LEU A 229 28.54 -18.04 -14.61
C LEU A 229 29.00 -16.74 -15.28
N GLY A 230 30.24 -16.35 -15.04
CA GLY A 230 30.83 -15.14 -15.63
C GLY A 230 31.03 -15.22 -17.15
N ARG A 231 30.89 -16.40 -17.71
CA ARG A 231 30.97 -16.68 -19.17
C ARG A 231 29.97 -17.79 -19.51
N ASP A 232 29.32 -17.66 -20.65
CA ASP A 232 28.41 -18.67 -21.24
C ASP A 232 29.16 -19.65 -22.16
N ARG A 233 30.40 -19.28 -22.57
CA ARG A 233 31.30 -20.09 -23.41
C ARG A 233 32.71 -20.01 -22.89
N ILE A 234 33.35 -21.19 -22.81
CA ILE A 234 34.74 -21.40 -22.39
C ILE A 234 35.43 -22.23 -23.45
N GLU A 235 36.63 -21.84 -23.86
CA GLU A 235 37.50 -22.64 -24.76
C GLU A 235 38.71 -23.08 -23.98
N ALA A 236 39.05 -24.36 -24.07
CA ALA A 236 40.18 -24.93 -23.39
C ALA A 236 40.82 -26.04 -24.26
N ALA A 237 42.14 -26.28 -24.15
CA ALA A 237 42.76 -27.45 -24.72
C ALA A 237 42.40 -28.70 -23.90
N ALA A 238 42.45 -29.88 -24.51
CA ALA A 238 42.19 -31.15 -23.86
C ALA A 238 43.08 -31.32 -22.61
N GLY A 239 42.48 -31.63 -21.45
CA GLY A 239 43.18 -31.78 -20.18
C GLY A 239 43.70 -30.49 -19.53
N ALA A 240 43.65 -29.35 -20.22
CA ALA A 240 44.17 -28.09 -19.72
C ALA A 240 43.29 -27.50 -18.59
N PRO A 241 43.92 -26.79 -17.64
CA PRO A 241 43.16 -26.08 -16.61
C PRO A 241 42.45 -24.87 -17.19
N PHE A 242 41.28 -24.58 -16.70
CA PHE A 242 40.53 -23.32 -16.93
C PHE A 242 39.84 -22.84 -15.67
N ALA A 243 39.43 -21.59 -15.70
CA ALA A 243 38.73 -21.00 -14.59
C ALA A 243 37.44 -20.27 -15.07
N VAL A 244 36.39 -20.34 -14.26
CA VAL A 244 35.15 -19.63 -14.49
C VAL A 244 34.67 -18.99 -13.17
N LEU A 245 34.18 -17.78 -13.27
CA LEU A 245 33.57 -17.10 -12.10
C LEU A 245 32.17 -17.65 -11.87
N VAL A 246 31.89 -18.12 -10.67
CA VAL A 246 30.58 -18.55 -10.20
C VAL A 246 30.03 -17.45 -9.25
N LEU A 247 28.91 -16.87 -9.61
CA LEU A 247 28.22 -15.84 -8.86
C LEU A 247 26.98 -16.45 -8.18
N SER A 248 27.04 -16.59 -6.88
CA SER A 248 25.92 -17.04 -6.02
C SER A 248 26.21 -16.56 -4.60
N ASP A 249 25.18 -16.45 -3.76
CA ASP A 249 25.29 -16.21 -2.32
C ASP A 249 25.19 -17.51 -1.52
N ALA A 250 24.90 -18.64 -2.16
CA ALA A 250 24.89 -19.95 -1.54
C ALA A 250 26.25 -20.29 -0.89
N ALA A 251 26.20 -21.06 0.22
CA ALA A 251 27.42 -21.48 0.91
C ALA A 251 28.32 -22.37 0.05
N LYS A 252 27.71 -23.20 -0.78
CA LYS A 252 28.37 -24.15 -1.69
C LYS A 252 27.54 -24.28 -2.95
N VAL A 253 28.22 -24.63 -4.05
CA VAL A 253 27.63 -24.97 -5.33
C VAL A 253 28.10 -26.36 -5.77
N GLU A 254 27.22 -27.09 -6.41
CA GLU A 254 27.54 -28.31 -7.13
C GLU A 254 27.97 -27.97 -8.56
N TRP A 255 28.97 -28.64 -9.10
CA TRP A 255 29.34 -28.53 -10.51
C TRP A 255 29.39 -29.90 -11.20
N ARG A 256 29.06 -29.91 -12.49
CA ARG A 256 29.17 -31.08 -13.36
C ARG A 256 29.73 -30.65 -14.70
N LEU A 257 30.78 -31.37 -15.14
CA LEU A 257 31.41 -31.21 -16.45
C LEU A 257 31.77 -32.58 -17.02
N GLY A 258 31.10 -33.02 -18.08
CA GLY A 258 31.22 -34.36 -18.60
C GLY A 258 30.89 -35.42 -17.52
N LYS A 259 31.89 -36.31 -17.22
CA LYS A 259 31.78 -37.31 -16.15
C LYS A 259 32.21 -36.76 -14.76
N GLY A 260 32.87 -35.60 -14.73
CA GLY A 260 33.34 -35.00 -13.49
C GLY A 260 32.26 -34.26 -12.76
N THR A 261 32.20 -34.43 -11.45
CA THR A 261 31.28 -33.70 -10.53
C THR A 261 32.05 -33.30 -9.28
N GLY A 262 31.54 -32.30 -8.56
CA GLY A 262 32.13 -31.91 -7.28
C GLY A 262 31.39 -30.73 -6.66
N MET A 263 31.89 -30.37 -5.47
CA MET A 263 31.37 -29.23 -4.66
C MET A 263 32.46 -28.15 -4.61
N ALA A 264 32.03 -26.89 -4.68
CA ALA A 264 32.90 -25.73 -4.53
C ALA A 264 32.21 -24.59 -3.77
N ARG A 265 32.97 -23.61 -3.34
CA ARG A 265 32.42 -22.31 -2.91
C ARG A 265 32.19 -21.42 -4.14
N PRO A 266 31.19 -20.55 -4.15
CA PRO A 266 31.09 -19.49 -5.14
C PRO A 266 32.39 -18.68 -5.24
N GLY A 267 32.63 -18.11 -6.41
CA GLY A 267 33.89 -17.43 -6.73
C GLY A 267 34.57 -18.05 -7.93
N THR A 268 35.90 -18.03 -7.98
CA THR A 268 36.66 -18.60 -9.10
C THR A 268 36.75 -20.14 -9.01
N LEU A 269 35.92 -20.82 -9.82
CA LEU A 269 35.93 -22.25 -9.96
C LEU A 269 37.01 -22.65 -10.97
N ARG A 270 38.01 -23.45 -10.52
CA ARG A 270 39.11 -23.96 -11.32
C ARG A 270 38.87 -25.42 -11.62
N LEU A 271 38.82 -25.77 -12.90
CA LEU A 271 38.56 -27.11 -13.40
C LEU A 271 39.60 -27.51 -14.46
N ARG A 272 39.68 -28.81 -14.77
CA ARG A 272 40.37 -29.31 -15.95
C ARG A 272 39.39 -29.67 -17.04
N ALA A 273 39.71 -29.33 -18.28
CA ALA A 273 38.92 -29.71 -19.45
C ALA A 273 38.96 -31.25 -19.62
N PRO A 274 37.89 -31.87 -20.14
CA PRO A 274 37.89 -33.24 -20.53
C PRO A 274 39.06 -33.57 -21.50
N LEU A 275 39.59 -34.82 -21.45
CA LEU A 275 40.69 -35.23 -22.29
C LEU A 275 40.28 -35.40 -23.76
N GLN A 276 39.02 -35.68 -24.03
CA GLN A 276 38.51 -35.83 -25.40
C GLN A 276 38.06 -34.47 -25.93
N ARG A 277 38.45 -34.16 -27.19
CA ARG A 277 37.91 -33.01 -27.91
C ARG A 277 36.39 -33.13 -28.03
N GLY A 278 35.72 -32.01 -27.98
CA GLY A 278 34.29 -32.01 -28.11
C GLY A 278 33.65 -30.79 -27.45
N ARG A 279 32.32 -30.79 -27.46
CA ARG A 279 31.52 -29.75 -26.81
C ARG A 279 30.86 -30.35 -25.56
N TYR A 280 31.17 -29.77 -24.42
CA TYR A 280 30.66 -30.18 -23.11
C TYR A 280 29.82 -29.04 -22.49
N THR A 281 28.97 -29.37 -21.54
CA THR A 281 28.25 -28.40 -20.77
C THR A 281 28.75 -28.42 -19.33
N LEU A 282 29.27 -27.31 -18.87
CA LEU A 282 29.44 -27.06 -17.43
C LEU A 282 28.11 -26.64 -16.85
N THR A 283 27.59 -27.41 -15.90
CA THR A 283 26.43 -27.06 -15.13
C THR A 283 26.87 -26.77 -13.69
N VAL A 284 26.44 -25.63 -13.15
CA VAL A 284 26.64 -25.27 -11.73
C VAL A 284 25.29 -25.05 -11.09
N THR A 285 25.05 -25.74 -9.98
CA THR A 285 23.76 -25.73 -9.26
C THR A 285 23.96 -25.19 -7.85
N ALA A 286 23.05 -24.30 -7.43
CA ALA A 286 22.97 -23.78 -6.09
C ALA A 286 21.49 -23.81 -5.64
N ASN A 287 21.19 -24.43 -4.51
CA ASN A 287 19.84 -24.45 -3.90
C ASN A 287 18.70 -24.81 -4.90
N GLY A 288 18.97 -25.77 -5.81
CA GLY A 288 18.00 -26.21 -6.83
C GLY A 288 18.00 -25.40 -8.13
N PHE A 289 18.71 -24.28 -8.20
CA PHE A 289 18.82 -23.46 -9.40
C PHE A 289 20.13 -23.71 -10.12
N SER A 290 20.12 -23.75 -11.47
CA SER A 290 21.29 -24.09 -12.27
C SER A 290 21.65 -23.02 -13.29
N ALA A 291 22.96 -22.80 -13.46
CA ALA A 291 23.54 -22.05 -14.57
C ALA A 291 24.38 -22.96 -15.44
N ARG A 292 24.47 -22.69 -16.74
CA ARG A 292 25.17 -23.52 -17.72
C ARG A 292 26.11 -22.67 -18.57
N ALA A 293 27.27 -23.26 -18.91
CA ALA A 293 28.20 -22.71 -19.88
C ALA A 293 28.67 -23.81 -20.86
N ALA A 294 28.84 -23.48 -22.11
CA ALA A 294 29.43 -24.37 -23.11
C ALA A 294 30.96 -24.42 -22.92
N VAL A 295 31.53 -25.59 -22.77
CA VAL A 295 32.98 -25.83 -22.75
C VAL A 295 33.39 -26.50 -24.04
N VAL A 296 34.12 -25.79 -24.89
CA VAL A 296 34.64 -26.29 -26.18
C VAL A 296 36.06 -26.72 -25.96
N VAL A 297 36.27 -28.04 -26.01
CA VAL A 297 37.59 -28.65 -25.85
C VAL A 297 38.23 -28.87 -27.23
N ARG A 298 39.38 -28.26 -27.45
CA ARG A 298 40.18 -28.35 -28.68
C ARG A 298 41.38 -29.28 -28.46
N GLU A 299 41.98 -29.76 -29.54
CA GLU A 299 43.26 -30.46 -29.46
C GLU A 299 44.32 -29.52 -28.87
N PRO A 300 45.27 -30.06 -28.09
CA PRO A 300 46.44 -29.28 -27.68
C PRO A 300 47.11 -28.74 -28.93
N ARG A 301 47.46 -27.47 -28.96
CA ARG A 301 48.37 -26.98 -30.02
C ARG A 301 49.71 -27.60 -29.80
N PRO A 302 50.35 -28.09 -30.88
CA PRO A 302 51.69 -28.66 -30.81
C PRO A 302 52.72 -27.69 -30.26
#